data_7118b0bbf3d9df99b9058d4815367561
#
_entry.id   7118b0bbf3d9df99b9058d4815367561
#
_cell.length_a   1.000
_cell.length_b   1.000
_cell.length_c   1.000
_cell.angle_alpha   90.00
_cell.angle_beta   90.00
_cell.angle_gamma   90.00
#
_symmetry.space_group_name_H-M   'P 1'
#
loop_
_entity.id
_entity.type
_entity.pdbx_description
1 polymer ?
#
loop_
_entity_poly.entity_id
_entity_poly.type
_entity_poly.pdbx_seq_one_letter_code
_entity_poly.pdbx_strand_id
1 'polypeptide(L)'
;QAGVHQFVHIGEHAMVGGGSIVVRDVPPFVICSGYPAAPHGLNSIGLRRRGFTAAQFAVLKQCYHVVYRENLTVAEASDRMKELEKANPADEALIELFRQAVSESPRGIIR
;
A
#
# COMPACT_ATOMS: atom_id res chain seq x y z
N GLN A 1 3.46 -21.09 0.32
CA GLN A 1 2.51 -20.81 -0.76
C GLN A 1 1.44 -19.84 -0.31
N ALA A 2 0.93 -19.05 -1.24
CA ALA A 2 -0.14 -18.10 -0.99
C ALA A 2 -1.27 -18.34 -1.99
N GLY A 3 -2.51 -18.07 -1.55
CA GLY A 3 -3.68 -18.08 -2.41
C GLY A 3 -4.16 -16.66 -2.65
N VAL A 4 -4.50 -16.34 -3.90
CA VAL A 4 -5.02 -15.03 -4.28
C VAL A 4 -6.33 -15.24 -5.03
N HIS A 5 -7.40 -14.58 -4.56
CA HIS A 5 -8.69 -14.68 -5.22
C HIS A 5 -8.66 -14.03 -6.60
N GLN A 6 -9.50 -14.54 -7.48
CA GLN A 6 -9.66 -14.04 -8.83
C GLN A 6 -10.01 -12.54 -8.81
N PHE A 7 -9.45 -11.77 -9.74
CA PHE A 7 -9.65 -10.33 -9.89
C PHE A 7 -9.08 -9.45 -8.78
N VAL A 8 -8.35 -10.03 -7.83
CA VAL A 8 -7.63 -9.24 -6.82
C VAL A 8 -6.34 -8.72 -7.44
N HIS A 9 -6.01 -7.46 -7.16
CA HIS A 9 -4.77 -6.82 -7.60
C HIS A 9 -3.76 -6.79 -6.48
N ILE A 10 -2.54 -7.23 -6.79
CA ILE A 10 -1.39 -7.11 -5.89
C ILE A 10 -0.53 -5.98 -6.44
N GLY A 11 -0.41 -4.88 -5.69
CA GLY A 11 0.32 -3.70 -6.14
C GLY A 11 1.82 -3.92 -6.31
N GLU A 12 2.47 -2.99 -7.01
CA GLU A 12 3.92 -3.04 -7.24
C GLU A 12 4.67 -3.06 -5.92
N HIS A 13 5.73 -3.87 -5.86
CA HIS A 13 6.59 -4.00 -4.67
C HIS A 13 5.87 -4.50 -3.42
N ALA A 14 4.62 -4.93 -3.52
CA ALA A 14 3.92 -5.56 -2.41
C ALA A 14 4.46 -6.97 -2.20
N MET A 15 4.31 -7.49 -0.99
CA MET A 15 4.76 -8.84 -0.65
C MET A 15 3.65 -9.57 0.11
N VAL A 16 3.38 -10.79 -0.32
CA VAL A 16 2.39 -11.67 0.32
C VAL A 16 3.15 -12.80 1.01
N GLY A 17 2.95 -12.93 2.31
CA GLY A 17 3.59 -13.99 3.10
C GLY A 17 3.09 -15.38 2.71
N GLY A 18 3.95 -16.40 2.88
CA GLY A 18 3.60 -17.78 2.57
C GLY A 18 2.43 -18.27 3.41
N GLY A 19 1.57 -19.11 2.82
CA GLY A 19 0.40 -19.64 3.50
C GLY A 19 -0.76 -18.68 3.65
N SER A 20 -0.64 -17.45 3.11
CA SER A 20 -1.67 -16.43 3.20
C SER A 20 -2.75 -16.62 2.15
N ILE A 21 -3.97 -16.15 2.45
CA ILE A 21 -5.08 -16.11 1.50
C ILE A 21 -5.50 -14.66 1.32
N VAL A 22 -5.34 -14.15 0.10
CA VAL A 22 -5.63 -12.75 -0.24
C VAL A 22 -6.99 -12.68 -0.91
N VAL A 23 -7.93 -11.99 -0.29
CA VAL A 23 -9.32 -11.87 -0.77
C VAL A 23 -9.68 -10.45 -1.19
N ARG A 24 -8.81 -9.48 -0.94
CA ARG A 24 -8.99 -8.08 -1.36
C ARG A 24 -7.67 -7.55 -1.91
N ASP A 25 -7.73 -6.41 -2.57
CA ASP A 25 -6.54 -5.82 -3.19
C ASP A 25 -5.46 -5.49 -2.16
N VAL A 26 -4.21 -5.69 -2.55
CA VAL A 26 -3.05 -5.32 -1.73
C VAL A 26 -2.44 -4.06 -2.33
N PRO A 27 -2.42 -2.95 -1.57
CA PRO A 27 -1.80 -1.72 -2.09
C PRO A 27 -0.33 -1.94 -2.42
N PRO A 28 0.24 -1.14 -3.33
CA PRO A 28 1.66 -1.22 -3.62
C PRO A 28 2.49 -0.95 -2.36
N PHE A 29 3.68 -1.53 -2.31
CA PHE A 29 4.67 -1.35 -1.24
C PHE A 29 4.34 -2.01 0.09
N VAL A 30 3.16 -2.62 0.24
CA VAL A 30 2.68 -3.18 1.51
C VAL A 30 3.03 -4.65 1.62
N ILE A 31 3.43 -5.08 2.80
CA ILE A 31 3.56 -6.51 3.14
C ILE A 31 2.30 -6.97 3.86
N CYS A 32 1.78 -8.13 3.48
CA CYS A 32 0.60 -8.71 4.12
C CYS A 32 0.80 -10.19 4.37
N SER A 33 0.03 -10.71 5.32
CA SER A 33 0.01 -12.15 5.59
C SER A 33 -1.24 -12.52 6.38
N GLY A 34 -1.52 -13.81 6.44
CA GLY A 34 -2.63 -14.35 7.21
C GLY A 34 -3.77 -14.88 6.37
N TYR A 35 -4.81 -15.36 7.05
CA TYR A 35 -6.01 -15.92 6.45
C TYR A 35 -7.24 -15.33 7.16
N PRO A 36 -7.95 -14.36 6.56
CA PRO A 36 -7.59 -13.60 5.36
C PRO A 36 -6.36 -12.73 5.58
N ALA A 37 -5.65 -12.40 4.52
CA ALA A 37 -4.45 -11.59 4.62
C ALA A 37 -4.77 -10.19 5.15
N ALA A 38 -3.91 -9.70 6.04
CA ALA A 38 -3.99 -8.36 6.62
C ALA A 38 -2.67 -7.63 6.44
N PRO A 39 -2.68 -6.29 6.42
CA PRO A 39 -1.45 -5.51 6.24
C PRO A 39 -0.58 -5.53 7.49
N HIS A 40 0.73 -5.59 7.29
CA HIS A 40 1.72 -5.60 8.36
C HIS A 40 2.83 -4.56 8.16
N GLY A 41 2.56 -3.48 7.45
CA GLY A 41 3.52 -2.43 7.20
C GLY A 41 4.02 -2.43 5.78
N LEU A 42 5.07 -1.68 5.54
CA LEU A 42 5.72 -1.62 4.23
C LEU A 42 6.68 -2.79 4.05
N ASN A 43 6.85 -3.20 2.80
CA ASN A 43 7.85 -4.20 2.42
C ASN A 43 9.24 -3.57 2.45
N SER A 44 9.73 -3.24 3.65
CA SER A 44 10.95 -2.47 3.83
C SER A 44 12.18 -3.17 3.26
N ILE A 45 12.29 -4.48 3.41
CA ILE A 45 13.42 -5.23 2.87
C ILE A 45 13.42 -5.19 1.34
N GLY A 46 12.26 -5.43 0.73
CA GLY A 46 12.13 -5.39 -0.72
C GLY A 46 12.39 -4.02 -1.31
N LEU A 47 11.88 -2.97 -0.66
CA LEU A 47 12.10 -1.60 -1.10
C LEU A 47 13.56 -1.21 -1.01
N ARG A 48 14.23 -1.57 0.08
CA ARG A 48 15.65 -1.30 0.25
C ARG A 48 16.48 -2.00 -0.82
N ARG A 49 16.16 -3.26 -1.13
CA ARG A 49 16.83 -4.02 -2.20
C ARG A 49 16.66 -3.40 -3.57
N ARG A 50 15.54 -2.71 -3.80
CA ARG A 50 15.26 -2.02 -5.06
C ARG A 50 15.84 -0.61 -5.12
N GLY A 51 16.59 -0.19 -4.12
CA GLY A 51 17.27 1.10 -4.11
C GLY A 51 16.41 2.28 -3.68
N PHE A 52 15.29 2.03 -3.03
CA PHE A 52 14.48 3.12 -2.48
C PHE A 52 15.28 3.88 -1.42
N THR A 53 15.25 5.21 -1.49
CA THR A 53 15.97 6.06 -0.55
C THR A 53 15.22 6.15 0.79
N ALA A 54 15.93 6.60 1.82
CA ALA A 54 15.32 6.84 3.12
C ALA A 54 14.18 7.86 3.03
N ALA A 55 14.34 8.91 2.19
CA ALA A 55 13.30 9.92 1.98
C ALA A 55 12.05 9.32 1.33
N GLN A 56 12.23 8.48 0.30
CA GLN A 56 11.13 7.78 -0.35
C GLN A 56 10.40 6.86 0.63
N PHE A 57 11.16 6.12 1.41
CA PHE A 57 10.60 5.23 2.42
C PHE A 57 9.77 6.00 3.45
N ALA A 58 10.28 7.14 3.91
CA ALA A 58 9.58 7.98 4.89
C ALA A 58 8.23 8.48 4.36
N VAL A 59 8.19 8.91 3.10
CA VAL A 59 6.96 9.36 2.44
C VAL A 59 5.96 8.22 2.31
N LEU A 60 6.41 7.04 1.89
CA LEU A 60 5.54 5.87 1.78
C LEU A 60 5.01 5.42 3.13
N LYS A 61 5.82 5.58 4.18
CA LYS A 61 5.39 5.30 5.55
C LYS A 61 4.28 6.24 5.98
N GLN A 62 4.34 7.52 5.59
CA GLN A 62 3.26 8.46 5.84
C GLN A 62 1.97 8.04 5.12
N CYS A 63 2.08 7.59 3.86
CA CYS A 63 0.92 7.08 3.11
C CYS A 63 0.30 5.87 3.82
N TYR A 64 1.11 4.93 4.25
CA TYR A 64 0.64 3.77 4.99
C TYR A 64 -0.11 4.19 6.26
N HIS A 65 0.45 5.14 6.99
CA HIS A 65 -0.16 5.66 8.21
C HIS A 65 -1.54 6.28 7.93
N VAL A 66 -1.62 7.09 6.88
CA VAL A 66 -2.89 7.72 6.46
C VAL A 66 -3.95 6.67 6.15
N VAL A 67 -3.58 5.62 5.41
CA VAL A 67 -4.51 4.59 4.97
C VAL A 67 -4.94 3.67 6.12
N TYR A 68 -4.01 3.29 7.00
CA TYR A 68 -4.25 2.21 7.96
C TYR A 68 -4.29 2.62 9.42
N ARG A 69 -3.83 3.81 9.77
CA ARG A 69 -3.66 4.21 11.18
C ARG A 69 -4.48 5.42 11.61
N GLU A 70 -5.05 6.19 10.68
CA GLU A 70 -5.76 7.42 11.02
C GLU A 70 -7.27 7.26 11.02
N ASN A 71 -7.76 6.07 10.78
CA ASN A 71 -9.20 5.77 10.79
C ASN A 71 -10.01 6.70 9.86
N LEU A 72 -9.46 6.96 8.68
CA LEU A 72 -10.09 7.79 7.67
C LEU A 72 -10.91 6.94 6.70
N THR A 73 -11.91 7.56 6.08
CA THR A 73 -12.56 6.94 4.92
C THR A 73 -11.59 6.93 3.74
N VAL A 74 -11.89 6.13 2.72
CA VAL A 74 -11.07 6.08 1.50
C VAL A 74 -10.97 7.47 0.86
N ALA A 75 -12.08 8.20 0.82
CA ALA A 75 -12.08 9.56 0.25
C ALA A 75 -11.20 10.51 1.05
N GLU A 76 -11.28 10.46 2.37
CA GLU A 76 -10.45 11.28 3.24
C GLU A 76 -8.96 10.92 3.12
N ALA A 77 -8.66 9.63 3.08
CA ALA A 77 -7.28 9.16 2.90
C ALA A 77 -6.72 9.61 1.55
N SER A 78 -7.54 9.52 0.48
CA SER A 78 -7.14 9.98 -0.85
C SER A 78 -6.81 11.48 -0.83
N ASP A 79 -7.65 12.30 -0.20
CA ASP A 79 -7.42 13.74 -0.10
C ASP A 79 -6.13 14.05 0.67
N ARG A 80 -5.87 13.33 1.75
CA ARG A 80 -4.64 13.50 2.53
C ARG A 80 -3.42 13.12 1.71
N MET A 81 -3.50 12.06 0.92
CA MET A 81 -2.38 11.67 0.05
C MET A 81 -2.15 12.67 -1.07
N LYS A 82 -3.20 13.32 -1.59
CA LYS A 82 -3.04 14.42 -2.55
C LYS A 82 -2.26 15.59 -1.96
N GLU A 83 -2.49 15.89 -0.68
CA GLU A 83 -1.72 16.93 0.02
C GLU A 83 -0.25 16.50 0.14
N LEU A 84 0.00 15.24 0.44
CA LEU A 84 1.37 14.71 0.50
C LEU A 84 2.07 14.81 -0.86
N GLU A 85 1.36 14.58 -1.95
CA GLU A 85 1.89 14.73 -3.31
C GLU A 85 2.38 16.16 -3.54
N LYS A 86 1.59 17.16 -3.12
CA LYS A 86 1.96 18.56 -3.25
C LYS A 86 3.15 18.94 -2.39
N ALA A 87 3.22 18.38 -1.19
CA ALA A 87 4.31 18.66 -0.25
C ALA A 87 5.62 17.95 -0.62
N ASN A 88 5.54 16.88 -1.42
CA ASN A 88 6.69 16.05 -1.79
C ASN A 88 6.73 15.85 -3.29
N PRO A 89 6.97 16.91 -4.09
CA PRO A 89 6.90 16.81 -5.55
C PRO A 89 7.88 15.82 -6.16
N ALA A 90 9.02 15.59 -5.54
CA ALA A 90 9.98 14.60 -6.01
C ALA A 90 9.45 13.17 -5.94
N ASP A 91 8.51 12.90 -5.02
CA ASP A 91 7.95 11.58 -4.78
C ASP A 91 6.48 11.49 -5.18
N GLU A 92 5.99 12.46 -5.94
CA GLU A 92 4.58 12.52 -6.36
C GLU A 92 4.11 11.23 -7.01
N ALA A 93 4.92 10.68 -7.92
CA ALA A 93 4.55 9.47 -8.65
C ALA A 93 4.38 8.26 -7.72
N LEU A 94 5.21 8.14 -6.69
CA LEU A 94 5.09 7.04 -5.72
C LEU A 94 3.83 7.19 -4.89
N ILE A 95 3.54 8.38 -4.43
CA ILE A 95 2.34 8.65 -3.63
C ILE A 95 1.09 8.41 -4.47
N GLU A 96 1.08 8.89 -5.71
CA GLU A 96 -0.03 8.70 -6.63
C GLU A 96 -0.30 7.22 -6.87
N LEU A 97 0.74 6.41 -7.06
CA LEU A 97 0.59 4.98 -7.25
C LEU A 97 -0.12 4.33 -6.06
N PHE A 98 0.29 4.69 -4.84
CA PHE A 98 -0.36 4.20 -3.62
C PHE A 98 -1.81 4.70 -3.53
N ARG A 99 -2.02 5.99 -3.74
CA ARG A 99 -3.33 6.62 -3.66
C ARG A 99 -4.34 6.02 -4.65
N GLN A 100 -3.92 5.86 -5.90
CA GLN A 100 -4.80 5.31 -6.93
C GLN A 100 -5.19 3.87 -6.63
N ALA A 101 -4.25 3.05 -6.16
CA ALA A 101 -4.55 1.68 -5.79
C ALA A 101 -5.61 1.59 -4.69
N VAL A 102 -5.55 2.52 -3.74
CA VAL A 102 -6.53 2.55 -2.64
C VAL A 102 -7.89 3.07 -3.11
N SER A 103 -7.90 4.19 -3.84
CA SER A 103 -9.14 4.86 -4.22
C SER A 103 -9.87 4.17 -5.37
N GLU A 104 -9.15 3.44 -6.23
CA GLU A 104 -9.73 2.80 -7.41
C GLU A 104 -9.97 1.30 -7.23
N SER A 105 -9.81 0.79 -6.02
CA SER A 105 -10.02 -0.64 -5.75
C SER A 105 -11.52 -0.95 -5.74
N PRO A 106 -12.04 -1.72 -6.71
CA PRO A 106 -13.49 -1.95 -6.80
C PRO A 106 -14.03 -2.81 -5.66
N ARG A 107 -13.20 -3.65 -5.08
CA ARG A 107 -13.60 -4.54 -3.98
C ARG A 107 -13.04 -4.11 -2.62
N GLY A 108 -12.32 -3.00 -2.60
CA GLY A 108 -11.62 -2.55 -1.41
C GLY A 108 -10.26 -3.21 -1.24
N ILE A 109 -9.49 -2.67 -0.32
CA ILE A 109 -8.14 -3.15 0.01
C ILE A 109 -8.17 -4.02 1.26
N ILE A 110 -7.13 -4.81 1.46
CA ILE A 110 -6.96 -5.56 2.72
C ILE A 110 -6.92 -4.60 3.91
N ARG A 111 -7.41 -5.08 5.04
CA ARG A 111 -7.44 -4.28 6.27
C ARG A 111 -6.89 -5.07 7.46
#